data_f55cfcf5eea4ebc2b1944a6c2d95c345
#
_entry.id   f55cfcf5eea4ebc2b1944a6c2d95c345
#
_cell.length_a   1.000
_cell.length_b   1.000
_cell.length_c   1.000
_cell.angle_alpha   90.00
_cell.angle_beta   90.00
_cell.angle_gamma   90.00
#
_symmetry.space_group_name_H-M   'P 1'
#
loop_
_entity.id
_entity.type
_entity.pdbx_description
1 polymer ?
#
loop_
_entity_poly.entity_id
_entity_poly.type
_entity_poly.pdbx_seq_one_letter_code
_entity_poly.pdbx_strand_id
1 'polypeptide(L)'
;MKKLLTLLISAGICASVFSTISYADFPDIGPLPPVPVNPDNPPTPDRIALGKKLFFDNRISGSGALNCSSCHIPETGWTLPTKYSVANEGFVERRNSPTLLNVGYNKALIWDGRAPSMEKQAVGSTKNPVHKGQDIDKLMNILNNDAEIVKMFEAAYGSKPNTADYGNAIAVFQRHTIITGESPFDRYMKGDKKAISKAAVKGMELFKGKAGCIQCHNGPNFTDSDFHNIGLKRNPDFDKDEFQKILKFDAKRMGLKEWETINDDPGRYLKTHNMDDWKKFKTPT
;
A
#
# COMPACT_ATOMS: atom_id res chain seq x y z
N MET A 1 -37.17 63.47 38.66
CA MET A 1 -36.16 63.36 37.54
C MET A 1 -35.79 61.91 37.39
N LYS A 2 -36.46 61.19 36.48
CA LYS A 2 -36.16 59.75 36.19
C LYS A 2 -35.18 59.67 35.00
N LYS A 3 -33.98 59.13 35.23
CA LYS A 3 -33.05 58.87 34.17
C LYS A 3 -33.41 57.53 33.52
N LEU A 4 -33.75 57.54 32.24
CA LEU A 4 -33.95 56.39 31.40
C LEU A 4 -32.56 55.89 30.93
N LEU A 5 -32.24 54.67 31.31
CA LEU A 5 -30.99 54.01 30.88
C LEU A 5 -31.33 53.17 29.65
N THR A 6 -30.89 53.61 28.49
CA THR A 6 -31.09 52.89 27.20
C THR A 6 -30.00 51.85 27.06
N LEU A 7 -30.35 50.56 27.12
CA LEU A 7 -29.46 49.42 26.89
C LEU A 7 -29.39 49.20 25.38
N LEU A 8 -28.24 49.49 24.77
CA LEU A 8 -27.93 49.08 23.38
C LEU A 8 -27.47 47.65 23.38
N ILE A 9 -28.30 46.72 22.93
CA ILE A 9 -27.94 45.34 22.66
C ILE A 9 -27.32 45.32 21.26
N SER A 10 -25.98 45.23 21.20
CA SER A 10 -25.26 44.97 19.97
C SER A 10 -25.35 43.48 19.62
N ALA A 11 -26.23 43.14 18.68
CA ALA A 11 -26.28 41.80 18.09
C ALA A 11 -25.03 41.57 17.23
N GLY A 12 -24.04 40.94 17.83
CA GLY A 12 -22.87 40.44 17.08
C GLY A 12 -23.30 39.30 16.16
N ILE A 13 -23.41 39.56 14.86
CA ILE A 13 -23.58 38.52 13.84
C ILE A 13 -22.26 37.75 13.77
N CYS A 14 -22.24 36.57 14.41
CA CYS A 14 -21.14 35.60 14.23
C CYS A 14 -21.28 34.99 12.83
N ALA A 15 -20.66 35.61 11.85
CA ALA A 15 -20.55 35.05 10.51
C ALA A 15 -19.58 33.85 10.60
N SER A 16 -20.14 32.67 10.77
CA SER A 16 -19.38 31.41 10.59
C SER A 16 -18.93 31.36 9.14
N VAL A 17 -17.65 31.63 8.92
CA VAL A 17 -16.98 31.41 7.63
C VAL A 17 -16.90 29.90 7.42
N PHE A 18 -17.93 29.34 6.79
CA PHE A 18 -17.83 28.01 6.22
C PHE A 18 -16.86 28.11 5.04
N SER A 19 -15.62 27.73 5.27
CA SER A 19 -14.68 27.50 4.17
C SER A 19 -15.28 26.38 3.30
N THR A 20 -15.85 26.74 2.17
CA THR A 20 -16.28 25.77 1.16
C THR A 20 -15.02 25.17 0.55
N ILE A 21 -14.75 23.90 0.85
CA ILE A 21 -13.69 23.14 0.19
C ILE A 21 -14.05 23.10 -1.30
N SER A 22 -13.20 23.69 -2.15
CA SER A 22 -13.32 23.58 -3.59
C SER A 22 -12.78 22.20 -4.02
N TYR A 23 -13.65 21.34 -4.50
CA TYR A 23 -13.22 20.02 -5.01
C TYR A 23 -12.39 20.13 -6.31
N ALA A 24 -12.31 21.31 -6.92
CA ALA A 24 -11.44 21.59 -8.07
C ALA A 24 -9.94 21.61 -7.70
N ASP A 25 -9.61 21.69 -6.41
CA ASP A 25 -8.22 21.77 -5.94
C ASP A 25 -7.55 20.40 -5.86
N PHE A 26 -8.30 19.30 -6.05
CA PHE A 26 -7.76 17.95 -6.02
C PHE A 26 -7.48 17.42 -7.43
N PRO A 27 -6.39 16.64 -7.63
CA PRO A 27 -6.12 15.97 -8.90
C PRO A 27 -7.33 15.15 -9.35
N ASP A 28 -7.78 15.36 -10.60
CA ASP A 28 -8.95 14.65 -11.10
C ASP A 28 -8.67 13.17 -11.33
N ILE A 29 -9.71 12.35 -11.17
CA ILE A 29 -9.66 10.92 -11.51
C ILE A 29 -9.67 10.76 -13.03
N GLY A 30 -8.95 9.76 -13.54
CA GLY A 30 -8.83 9.55 -14.98
C GLY A 30 -8.06 8.29 -15.34
N PRO A 31 -7.76 8.08 -16.63
CA PRO A 31 -6.93 6.97 -17.07
C PRO A 31 -5.52 7.04 -16.46
N LEU A 32 -4.95 5.88 -16.18
CA LEU A 32 -3.56 5.81 -15.73
C LEU A 32 -2.62 6.35 -16.81
N PRO A 33 -1.61 7.16 -16.41
CA PRO A 33 -0.51 7.54 -17.30
C PRO A 33 0.39 6.30 -17.57
N PRO A 34 1.38 6.41 -18.46
CA PRO A 34 2.41 5.38 -18.59
C PRO A 34 3.04 5.02 -17.25
N VAL A 35 3.33 3.73 -17.06
CA VAL A 35 3.91 3.25 -15.80
C VAL A 35 5.24 3.94 -15.53
N PRO A 36 5.45 4.48 -14.30
CA PRO A 36 6.74 5.05 -13.93
C PRO A 36 7.87 4.04 -14.06
N VAL A 37 8.91 4.40 -14.79
CA VAL A 37 10.11 3.57 -14.95
C VAL A 37 11.13 3.96 -13.90
N ASN A 38 11.67 2.98 -13.18
CA ASN A 38 12.87 3.19 -12.38
C ASN A 38 14.09 3.15 -13.33
N PRO A 39 14.83 4.25 -13.52
CA PRO A 39 15.96 4.29 -14.45
C PRO A 39 17.07 3.31 -14.10
N ASP A 40 17.27 3.02 -12.81
CA ASP A 40 18.28 2.06 -12.35
C ASP A 40 17.84 0.59 -12.54
N ASN A 41 16.54 0.38 -12.78
CA ASN A 41 15.94 -0.94 -12.96
C ASN A 41 14.85 -0.90 -14.05
N PRO A 42 15.21 -0.60 -15.32
CA PRO A 42 14.25 -0.53 -16.41
C PRO A 42 13.66 -1.92 -16.75
N PRO A 43 12.42 -1.97 -17.24
CA PRO A 43 11.78 -3.21 -17.61
C PRO A 43 12.43 -3.80 -18.88
N THR A 44 12.80 -5.08 -18.81
CA THR A 44 13.13 -5.90 -19.96
C THR A 44 12.36 -7.22 -19.89
N PRO A 45 12.12 -7.91 -21.01
CA PRO A 45 11.44 -9.21 -20.98
C PRO A 45 12.09 -10.20 -20.01
N ASP A 46 13.42 -10.27 -19.96
CA ASP A 46 14.15 -11.19 -19.08
C ASP A 46 13.98 -10.83 -17.61
N ARG A 47 14.04 -9.52 -17.25
CA ARG A 47 13.80 -9.05 -15.87
C ARG A 47 12.38 -9.37 -15.42
N ILE A 48 11.38 -9.16 -16.27
CA ILE A 48 9.98 -9.46 -15.99
C ILE A 48 9.79 -10.97 -15.81
N ALA A 49 10.37 -11.79 -16.69
CA ALA A 49 10.29 -13.25 -16.62
C ALA A 49 10.92 -13.79 -15.34
N LEU A 50 12.13 -13.32 -14.99
CA LEU A 50 12.80 -13.68 -13.75
C LEU A 50 11.96 -13.25 -12.52
N GLY A 51 11.47 -12.03 -12.51
CA GLY A 51 10.64 -11.52 -11.42
C GLY A 51 9.37 -12.33 -11.24
N LYS A 52 8.70 -12.74 -12.33
CA LYS A 52 7.56 -13.64 -12.30
C LYS A 52 7.93 -15.00 -11.71
N LYS A 53 9.03 -15.60 -12.16
CA LYS A 53 9.51 -16.88 -11.64
C LYS A 53 9.73 -16.82 -10.13
N LEU A 54 10.43 -15.79 -9.64
CA LEU A 54 10.71 -15.60 -8.22
C LEU A 54 9.46 -15.27 -7.39
N PHE A 55 8.51 -14.54 -7.94
CA PHE A 55 7.26 -14.18 -7.25
C PHE A 55 6.43 -15.41 -6.87
N PHE A 56 6.43 -16.45 -7.70
CA PHE A 56 5.70 -17.71 -7.49
C PHE A 56 6.57 -18.85 -6.93
N ASP A 57 7.82 -18.57 -6.54
CA ASP A 57 8.76 -19.59 -6.07
C ASP A 57 8.65 -19.76 -4.54
N ASN A 58 8.30 -20.94 -4.07
CA ASN A 58 8.17 -21.25 -2.64
C ASN A 58 9.51 -21.22 -1.88
N ARG A 59 10.63 -21.34 -2.58
CA ARG A 59 11.97 -21.29 -1.96
C ARG A 59 12.27 -19.94 -1.31
N ILE A 60 11.50 -18.89 -1.65
CA ILE A 60 11.64 -17.56 -1.02
C ILE A 60 11.09 -17.49 0.40
N SER A 61 10.52 -18.58 0.94
CA SER A 61 10.14 -18.68 2.34
C SER A 61 11.00 -19.71 3.08
N GLY A 62 11.27 -19.47 4.36
CA GLY A 62 12.07 -20.35 5.20
C GLY A 62 11.45 -21.74 5.36
N SER A 63 10.12 -21.81 5.38
CA SER A 63 9.36 -23.06 5.42
C SER A 63 9.27 -23.80 4.07
N GLY A 64 9.55 -23.13 2.96
CA GLY A 64 9.30 -23.65 1.62
C GLY A 64 7.82 -23.78 1.23
N ALA A 65 6.91 -23.27 2.07
CA ALA A 65 5.47 -23.41 1.88
C ALA A 65 4.80 -22.17 1.27
N LEU A 66 5.45 -21.01 1.31
CA LEU A 66 4.88 -19.73 0.92
C LEU A 66 5.70 -19.06 -0.18
N ASN A 67 4.99 -18.30 -1.02
CA ASN A 67 5.58 -17.37 -1.96
C ASN A 67 4.82 -16.03 -1.94
N CYS A 68 5.08 -15.10 -2.85
CA CYS A 68 4.37 -13.81 -2.84
C CYS A 68 2.87 -13.98 -3.15
N SER A 69 2.51 -14.91 -4.05
CA SER A 69 1.11 -15.14 -4.41
C SER A 69 0.30 -15.80 -3.29
N SER A 70 0.93 -16.33 -2.25
CA SER A 70 0.21 -16.85 -1.07
C SER A 70 -0.60 -15.76 -0.35
N CYS A 71 -0.14 -14.49 -0.44
CA CYS A 71 -0.81 -13.34 0.16
C CYS A 71 -1.30 -12.32 -0.88
N HIS A 72 -0.84 -12.43 -2.12
CA HIS A 72 -1.20 -11.56 -3.23
C HIS A 72 -1.76 -12.40 -4.38
N ILE A 73 -2.97 -12.94 -4.16
CA ILE A 73 -3.64 -13.89 -5.06
C ILE A 73 -4.15 -13.13 -6.29
N PRO A 74 -3.72 -13.49 -7.52
CA PRO A 74 -4.14 -12.82 -8.75
C PRO A 74 -5.65 -12.74 -8.93
N GLU A 75 -6.34 -13.84 -8.65
CA GLU A 75 -7.78 -14.01 -8.86
C GLU A 75 -8.62 -13.15 -7.92
N THR A 76 -8.05 -12.66 -6.83
CA THR A 76 -8.72 -11.80 -5.85
C THR A 76 -8.21 -10.35 -5.88
N GLY A 77 -7.69 -9.92 -7.04
CA GLY A 77 -7.16 -8.56 -7.20
C GLY A 77 -5.78 -8.36 -6.56
N TRP A 78 -4.94 -9.40 -6.57
CA TRP A 78 -3.59 -9.37 -6.02
C TRP A 78 -3.51 -8.98 -4.54
N THR A 79 -4.51 -9.39 -3.79
CA THR A 79 -4.63 -9.27 -2.33
C THR A 79 -5.12 -10.61 -1.74
N LEU A 80 -5.25 -10.70 -0.43
CA LEU A 80 -5.86 -11.85 0.23
C LEU A 80 -7.29 -11.47 0.67
N PRO A 81 -8.33 -12.26 0.33
CA PRO A 81 -9.73 -11.93 0.64
C PRO A 81 -10.11 -12.29 2.09
N THR A 82 -9.19 -12.07 3.02
CA THR A 82 -9.37 -12.30 4.46
C THR A 82 -8.99 -11.07 5.25
N LYS A 83 -9.51 -10.92 6.45
CA LYS A 83 -9.22 -9.78 7.33
C LYS A 83 -7.71 -9.65 7.62
N TYR A 84 -7.04 -10.78 7.77
CA TYR A 84 -5.61 -10.88 8.07
C TYR A 84 -4.94 -11.90 7.16
N SER A 85 -3.68 -11.68 6.87
CA SER A 85 -2.87 -12.64 6.12
C SER A 85 -2.29 -13.70 7.06
N VAL A 86 -2.31 -14.95 6.63
CA VAL A 86 -1.55 -16.03 7.28
C VAL A 86 -0.15 -16.04 6.66
N ALA A 87 0.85 -16.03 7.51
CA ALA A 87 2.24 -15.91 7.12
C ALA A 87 3.07 -17.16 7.52
N ASN A 88 4.40 -17.02 7.57
CA ASN A 88 5.29 -18.13 7.86
C ASN A 88 4.95 -18.82 9.19
N GLU A 89 5.05 -20.15 9.23
CA GLU A 89 4.78 -20.97 10.43
C GLU A 89 3.40 -20.74 11.07
N GLY A 90 2.41 -20.28 10.27
CA GLY A 90 1.06 -20.04 10.75
C GLY A 90 0.86 -18.77 11.54
N PHE A 91 1.85 -17.87 11.60
CA PHE A 91 1.65 -16.52 12.14
C PHE A 91 0.52 -15.81 11.40
N VAL A 92 -0.24 -15.03 12.14
CA VAL A 92 -1.30 -14.17 11.59
C VAL A 92 -0.79 -12.74 11.57
N GLU A 93 -0.73 -12.15 10.37
CA GLU A 93 -0.35 -10.74 10.24
C GLU A 93 -1.41 -9.84 10.87
N ARG A 94 -0.98 -8.73 11.46
CA ARG A 94 -1.89 -7.76 12.09
C ARG A 94 -2.69 -6.91 11.10
N ARG A 95 -2.38 -7.01 9.81
CA ARG A 95 -3.05 -6.28 8.73
C ARG A 95 -3.27 -7.18 7.53
N ASN A 96 -4.25 -6.83 6.71
CA ASN A 96 -4.43 -7.44 5.40
C ASN A 96 -3.28 -7.11 4.46
N SER A 97 -2.97 -8.00 3.53
CA SER A 97 -2.05 -7.73 2.42
C SER A 97 -2.68 -6.72 1.45
N PRO A 98 -2.11 -5.53 1.24
CA PRO A 98 -2.66 -4.58 0.29
C PRO A 98 -2.60 -5.13 -1.13
N THR A 99 -3.52 -4.71 -1.99
CA THR A 99 -3.48 -5.06 -3.40
C THR A 99 -2.17 -4.62 -4.06
N LEU A 100 -1.68 -5.42 -5.02
CA LEU A 100 -0.57 -5.04 -5.89
C LEU A 100 -1.04 -4.40 -7.21
N LEU A 101 -2.36 -4.33 -7.46
CA LEU A 101 -2.87 -3.62 -8.64
C LEU A 101 -2.34 -2.19 -8.65
N ASN A 102 -1.73 -1.82 -9.76
CA ASN A 102 -1.17 -0.48 -9.97
C ASN A 102 -0.13 -0.04 -8.94
N VAL A 103 0.51 -0.97 -8.22
CA VAL A 103 1.46 -0.66 -7.15
C VAL A 103 2.64 0.20 -7.63
N GLY A 104 2.98 0.13 -8.92
CA GLY A 104 4.03 0.94 -9.54
C GLY A 104 3.78 2.45 -9.51
N TYR A 105 2.52 2.89 -9.30
CA TYR A 105 2.16 4.31 -9.18
C TYR A 105 2.15 4.83 -7.74
N ASN A 106 2.26 3.93 -6.75
CA ASN A 106 2.19 4.32 -5.35
C ASN A 106 3.47 5.06 -4.91
N LYS A 107 3.31 6.24 -4.32
CA LYS A 107 4.42 7.02 -3.73
C LYS A 107 4.93 6.44 -2.41
N ALA A 108 4.08 5.69 -1.72
CA ALA A 108 4.39 5.03 -0.46
C ALA A 108 3.88 3.59 -0.47
N LEU A 109 4.64 2.68 0.11
CA LEU A 109 4.33 1.26 0.12
C LEU A 109 3.95 0.79 1.52
N ILE A 110 3.11 -0.25 1.59
CA ILE A 110 2.54 -0.77 2.83
C ILE A 110 1.56 0.25 3.46
N TRP A 111 0.76 -0.17 4.43
CA TRP A 111 -0.25 0.67 5.08
C TRP A 111 0.32 1.86 5.86
N ASP A 112 1.55 1.76 6.35
CA ASP A 112 2.23 2.78 7.16
C ASP A 112 3.40 3.46 6.45
N GLY A 113 3.65 3.12 5.18
CA GLY A 113 4.70 3.73 4.37
C GLY A 113 6.13 3.37 4.79
N ARG A 114 6.31 2.27 5.56
CA ARG A 114 7.63 1.90 6.09
C ARG A 114 8.61 1.35 5.05
N ALA A 115 8.11 0.85 3.91
CA ALA A 115 8.97 0.34 2.86
C ALA A 115 9.42 1.48 1.92
N PRO A 116 10.73 1.70 1.78
CA PRO A 116 11.26 2.85 1.04
C PRO A 116 11.23 2.68 -0.48
N SER A 117 11.19 1.45 -0.98
CA SER A 117 11.04 1.12 -2.40
C SER A 117 10.47 -0.29 -2.57
N MET A 118 10.01 -0.63 -3.77
CA MET A 118 9.50 -1.97 -4.09
C MET A 118 10.61 -3.02 -4.00
N GLU A 119 11.81 -2.68 -4.43
CA GLU A 119 13.01 -3.51 -4.41
C GLU A 119 13.37 -3.90 -2.96
N LYS A 120 13.45 -2.90 -2.08
CA LYS A 120 13.74 -3.12 -0.66
C LYS A 120 12.58 -3.80 0.07
N GLN A 121 11.33 -3.56 -0.36
CA GLN A 121 10.15 -4.23 0.18
C GLN A 121 10.19 -5.73 -0.14
N ALA A 122 10.53 -6.13 -1.36
CA ALA A 122 10.63 -7.53 -1.77
C ALA A 122 11.65 -8.29 -0.89
N VAL A 123 12.86 -7.76 -0.73
CA VAL A 123 13.89 -8.33 0.14
C VAL A 123 13.44 -8.33 1.61
N GLY A 124 12.89 -7.21 2.08
CA GLY A 124 12.42 -7.06 3.46
C GLY A 124 11.30 -8.04 3.82
N SER A 125 10.35 -8.27 2.92
CA SER A 125 9.28 -9.26 3.11
C SER A 125 9.82 -10.68 3.15
N THR A 126 10.84 -11.00 2.36
CA THR A 126 11.51 -12.32 2.35
C THR A 126 12.21 -12.59 3.68
N LYS A 127 12.95 -11.60 4.18
CA LYS A 127 13.72 -11.70 5.44
C LYS A 127 12.86 -11.62 6.70
N ASN A 128 11.68 -11.00 6.65
CA ASN A 128 10.86 -10.80 7.84
C ASN A 128 10.38 -12.15 8.39
N PRO A 129 10.73 -12.52 9.64
CA PRO A 129 10.38 -13.82 10.21
C PRO A 129 8.87 -14.05 10.31
N VAL A 130 8.09 -12.99 10.49
CA VAL A 130 6.62 -13.08 10.50
C VAL A 130 6.06 -13.28 9.10
N HIS A 131 6.65 -12.70 8.05
CA HIS A 131 6.15 -12.84 6.66
C HIS A 131 6.60 -14.17 6.04
N LYS A 132 7.87 -14.27 5.60
CA LYS A 132 8.42 -15.45 4.91
C LYS A 132 9.55 -16.14 5.67
N GLY A 133 10.19 -15.45 6.63
CA GLY A 133 11.19 -16.02 7.51
C GLY A 133 12.39 -16.64 6.81
N GLN A 134 12.74 -16.20 5.60
CA GLN A 134 13.85 -16.77 4.85
C GLN A 134 15.17 -16.07 5.20
N ASP A 135 16.19 -16.86 5.42
CA ASP A 135 17.57 -16.39 5.45
C ASP A 135 18.00 -16.02 4.02
N ILE A 136 18.40 -14.76 3.80
CA ILE A 136 18.68 -14.27 2.46
C ILE A 136 19.93 -14.87 1.85
N ASP A 137 20.93 -15.15 2.68
CA ASP A 137 22.20 -15.74 2.19
C ASP A 137 21.97 -17.21 1.86
N LYS A 138 21.18 -17.93 2.66
CA LYS A 138 20.71 -19.27 2.34
C LYS A 138 19.91 -19.30 1.04
N LEU A 139 19.01 -18.32 0.84
CA LEU A 139 18.26 -18.22 -0.41
C LEU A 139 19.20 -18.01 -1.60
N MET A 140 20.15 -17.08 -1.49
CA MET A 140 21.12 -16.85 -2.58
C MET A 140 21.92 -18.11 -2.90
N ASN A 141 22.32 -18.90 -1.89
CA ASN A 141 22.96 -20.20 -2.10
C ASN A 141 22.04 -21.17 -2.86
N ILE A 142 20.78 -21.28 -2.47
CA ILE A 142 19.80 -22.14 -3.14
C ILE A 142 19.66 -21.75 -4.62
N LEU A 143 19.49 -20.46 -4.90
CA LEU A 143 19.30 -19.95 -6.26
C LEU A 143 20.57 -20.09 -7.11
N ASN A 144 21.75 -19.94 -6.53
CA ASN A 144 23.03 -20.14 -7.23
C ASN A 144 23.34 -21.61 -7.57
N ASN A 145 22.68 -22.56 -6.91
CA ASN A 145 22.77 -23.99 -7.24
C ASN A 145 21.70 -24.47 -8.23
N ASP A 146 20.88 -23.57 -8.75
CA ASP A 146 19.88 -23.84 -9.79
C ASP A 146 20.35 -23.25 -11.12
N ALA A 147 20.79 -24.11 -12.05
CA ALA A 147 21.33 -23.67 -13.33
C ALA A 147 20.32 -22.89 -14.20
N GLU A 148 19.01 -23.19 -14.11
CA GLU A 148 17.97 -22.43 -14.80
C GLU A 148 17.88 -21.00 -14.24
N ILE A 149 17.85 -20.87 -12.94
CA ILE A 149 17.77 -19.58 -12.26
C ILE A 149 19.03 -18.75 -12.51
N VAL A 150 20.23 -19.35 -12.42
CA VAL A 150 21.49 -18.65 -12.73
C VAL A 150 21.45 -18.09 -14.14
N LYS A 151 21.05 -18.88 -15.13
CA LYS A 151 20.93 -18.42 -16.52
C LYS A 151 19.93 -17.27 -16.67
N MET A 152 18.81 -17.30 -15.93
CA MET A 152 17.83 -16.21 -15.95
C MET A 152 18.40 -14.93 -15.34
N PHE A 153 19.17 -15.00 -14.25
CA PHE A 153 19.83 -13.83 -13.67
C PHE A 153 20.89 -13.25 -14.60
N GLU A 154 21.71 -14.10 -15.24
CA GLU A 154 22.71 -13.67 -16.20
C GLU A 154 22.07 -12.97 -17.41
N ALA A 155 20.95 -13.48 -17.95
CA ALA A 155 20.21 -12.84 -19.02
C ALA A 155 19.58 -11.49 -18.59
N ALA A 156 19.04 -11.41 -17.37
CA ALA A 156 18.33 -10.24 -16.88
C ALA A 156 19.26 -9.11 -16.40
N TYR A 157 20.38 -9.46 -15.74
CA TYR A 157 21.24 -8.51 -15.03
C TYR A 157 22.74 -8.68 -15.34
N GLY A 158 23.15 -9.68 -16.10
CA GLY A 158 24.56 -9.98 -16.36
C GLY A 158 25.33 -10.51 -15.13
N SER A 159 24.62 -10.97 -14.12
CA SER A 159 25.18 -11.40 -12.83
C SER A 159 24.59 -12.74 -12.39
N LYS A 160 25.28 -13.45 -11.49
CA LYS A 160 24.67 -14.56 -10.74
C LYS A 160 23.66 -14.06 -9.71
N PRO A 161 22.77 -14.94 -9.19
CA PRO A 161 21.84 -14.60 -8.14
C PRO A 161 22.48 -13.85 -6.98
N ASN A 162 21.95 -12.66 -6.69
CA ASN A 162 22.35 -11.81 -5.58
C ASN A 162 21.13 -11.06 -5.02
N THR A 163 21.26 -10.55 -3.81
CA THR A 163 20.13 -9.94 -3.07
C THR A 163 19.58 -8.69 -3.76
N ALA A 164 20.42 -7.88 -4.41
CA ALA A 164 19.98 -6.66 -5.07
C ALA A 164 19.12 -6.99 -6.30
N ASP A 165 19.62 -7.84 -7.18
CA ASP A 165 18.91 -8.23 -8.39
C ASP A 165 17.70 -9.12 -8.12
N TYR A 166 17.69 -9.88 -7.03
CA TYR A 166 16.51 -10.56 -6.52
C TYR A 166 15.38 -9.56 -6.24
N GLY A 167 15.66 -8.49 -5.47
CA GLY A 167 14.70 -7.43 -5.19
C GLY A 167 14.26 -6.67 -6.45
N ASN A 168 15.22 -6.36 -7.33
CA ASN A 168 15.02 -5.68 -8.60
C ASN A 168 14.05 -6.46 -9.51
N ALA A 169 14.25 -7.76 -9.67
CA ALA A 169 13.43 -8.60 -10.53
C ALA A 169 11.97 -8.66 -10.06
N ILE A 170 11.75 -8.90 -8.76
CA ILE A 170 10.39 -8.94 -8.19
C ILE A 170 9.70 -7.56 -8.35
N ALA A 171 10.42 -6.46 -8.12
CA ALA A 171 9.88 -5.11 -8.27
C ALA A 171 9.50 -4.79 -9.72
N VAL A 172 10.34 -5.15 -10.69
CA VAL A 172 10.04 -4.95 -12.13
C VAL A 172 8.80 -5.74 -12.54
N PHE A 173 8.68 -7.01 -12.15
CA PHE A 173 7.49 -7.80 -12.42
C PHE A 173 6.24 -7.14 -11.87
N GLN A 174 6.23 -6.75 -10.59
CA GLN A 174 5.07 -6.12 -9.97
C GLN A 174 4.72 -4.79 -10.65
N ARG A 175 5.72 -3.94 -10.90
CA ARG A 175 5.54 -2.59 -11.46
C ARG A 175 4.99 -2.60 -12.86
N HIS A 176 5.41 -3.52 -13.70
CA HIS A 176 5.13 -3.49 -15.14
C HIS A 176 4.17 -4.57 -15.62
N THR A 177 3.73 -5.49 -14.75
CA THR A 177 2.81 -6.57 -15.13
C THR A 177 1.48 -6.51 -14.41
N ILE A 178 1.47 -6.02 -13.15
CA ILE A 178 0.25 -5.97 -12.33
C ILE A 178 -0.41 -4.59 -12.49
N ILE A 179 -0.89 -4.33 -13.70
CA ILE A 179 -1.48 -3.05 -14.10
C ILE A 179 -2.90 -3.27 -14.58
N THR A 180 -3.78 -2.36 -14.20
CA THR A 180 -5.11 -2.22 -14.80
C THR A 180 -5.06 -1.16 -15.91
N GLY A 181 -6.07 -1.07 -16.74
CA GLY A 181 -6.11 0.04 -17.70
C GLY A 181 -6.91 -0.26 -18.93
N GLU A 182 -8.06 -0.65 -18.97
CA GLU A 182 -9.07 -0.68 -20.05
C GLU A 182 -10.45 -1.00 -19.46
N SER A 183 -10.66 -0.52 -18.23
CA SER A 183 -11.95 -0.65 -17.58
C SER A 183 -13.01 0.15 -18.34
N PRO A 184 -14.29 -0.11 -18.13
CA PRO A 184 -15.36 0.73 -18.65
C PRO A 184 -15.19 2.21 -18.26
N PHE A 185 -14.65 2.48 -17.07
CA PHE A 185 -14.34 3.84 -16.61
C PHE A 185 -13.25 4.49 -17.47
N ASP A 186 -12.16 3.77 -17.77
CA ASP A 186 -11.08 4.31 -18.62
C ASP A 186 -11.59 4.65 -20.03
N ARG A 187 -12.43 3.80 -20.62
CA ARG A 187 -13.05 4.08 -21.92
C ARG A 187 -13.96 5.30 -21.87
N TYR A 188 -14.74 5.44 -20.79
CA TYR A 188 -15.58 6.62 -20.58
C TYR A 188 -14.77 7.90 -20.51
N MET A 189 -13.67 7.90 -19.77
CA MET A 189 -12.77 9.06 -19.63
C MET A 189 -12.06 9.37 -20.94
N LYS A 190 -11.79 8.38 -21.78
CA LYS A 190 -11.25 8.53 -23.15
C LYS A 190 -12.30 8.95 -24.20
N GLY A 191 -13.57 9.14 -23.79
CA GLY A 191 -14.62 9.72 -24.64
C GLY A 191 -15.77 8.78 -25.02
N ASP A 192 -15.70 7.48 -24.74
CA ASP A 192 -16.83 6.55 -24.94
C ASP A 192 -17.89 6.77 -23.85
N LYS A 193 -18.79 7.72 -24.10
CA LYS A 193 -19.85 8.09 -23.13
C LYS A 193 -20.87 6.98 -22.86
N LYS A 194 -20.83 5.85 -23.60
CA LYS A 194 -21.68 4.69 -23.38
C LYS A 194 -21.01 3.59 -22.56
N ALA A 195 -19.72 3.71 -22.25
CA ALA A 195 -18.94 2.69 -21.55
C ALA A 195 -19.41 2.44 -20.10
N ILE A 196 -20.03 3.42 -19.46
CA ILE A 196 -20.60 3.28 -18.10
C ILE A 196 -22.07 3.72 -18.07
N SER A 197 -22.82 3.22 -17.09
CA SER A 197 -24.24 3.56 -16.94
C SER A 197 -24.44 5.00 -16.46
N LYS A 198 -25.63 5.56 -16.70
CA LYS A 198 -26.01 6.87 -16.13
C LYS A 198 -25.93 6.90 -14.60
N ALA A 199 -26.22 5.79 -13.93
CA ALA A 199 -26.08 5.66 -12.48
C ALA A 199 -24.60 5.76 -12.04
N ALA A 200 -23.69 5.13 -12.80
CA ALA A 200 -22.25 5.23 -12.53
C ALA A 200 -21.71 6.66 -12.75
N VAL A 201 -22.19 7.36 -13.81
CA VAL A 201 -21.84 8.78 -14.01
C VAL A 201 -22.29 9.63 -12.83
N LYS A 202 -23.53 9.45 -12.35
CA LYS A 202 -24.03 10.15 -11.17
C LYS A 202 -23.24 9.80 -9.90
N GLY A 203 -22.83 8.55 -9.75
CA GLY A 203 -21.94 8.11 -8.66
C GLY A 203 -20.59 8.80 -8.71
N MET A 204 -19.99 8.94 -9.89
CA MET A 204 -18.75 9.68 -10.10
C MET A 204 -18.88 11.17 -9.72
N GLU A 205 -19.99 11.81 -10.07
CA GLU A 205 -20.28 13.19 -9.66
C GLU A 205 -20.36 13.33 -8.14
N LEU A 206 -21.03 12.38 -7.47
CA LEU A 206 -21.09 12.34 -6.00
C LEU A 206 -19.71 12.12 -5.39
N PHE A 207 -18.91 11.20 -5.94
CA PHE A 207 -17.56 10.89 -5.49
C PHE A 207 -16.65 12.14 -5.57
N LYS A 208 -16.71 12.87 -6.68
CA LYS A 208 -15.94 14.11 -6.90
C LYS A 208 -16.49 15.30 -6.09
N GLY A 209 -17.76 15.29 -5.77
CA GLY A 209 -18.45 16.42 -5.14
C GLY A 209 -18.94 16.08 -3.72
N LYS A 210 -20.26 16.00 -3.54
CA LYS A 210 -20.93 15.96 -2.24
C LYS A 210 -20.45 14.86 -1.28
N ALA A 211 -20.01 13.70 -1.80
CA ALA A 211 -19.51 12.61 -0.97
C ALA A 211 -18.10 12.86 -0.44
N GLY A 212 -17.33 13.77 -1.05
CA GLY A 212 -16.00 14.17 -0.60
C GLY A 212 -14.89 13.11 -0.77
N CYS A 213 -15.16 12.01 -1.47
CA CYS A 213 -14.20 10.90 -1.59
C CYS A 213 -12.91 11.31 -2.29
N ILE A 214 -13.00 12.25 -3.24
CA ILE A 214 -11.85 12.76 -4.01
C ILE A 214 -10.80 13.45 -3.13
N GLN A 215 -11.11 13.84 -1.91
CA GLN A 215 -10.14 14.47 -1.01
C GLN A 215 -8.94 13.55 -0.72
N CYS A 216 -9.18 12.23 -0.67
CA CYS A 216 -8.14 11.22 -0.45
C CYS A 216 -7.98 10.31 -1.68
N HIS A 217 -9.11 9.93 -2.31
CA HIS A 217 -9.13 9.04 -3.47
C HIS A 217 -9.11 9.84 -4.79
N ASN A 218 -8.02 10.55 -5.04
CA ASN A 218 -7.84 11.42 -6.20
C ASN A 218 -6.80 10.87 -7.19
N GLY A 219 -6.67 11.58 -8.32
CA GLY A 219 -5.73 11.24 -9.38
C GLY A 219 -6.05 9.92 -10.10
N PRO A 220 -5.23 9.54 -11.08
CA PRO A 220 -5.50 8.38 -11.94
C PRO A 220 -5.48 7.04 -11.20
N ASN A 221 -4.80 6.94 -10.06
CA ASN A 221 -4.71 5.74 -9.24
C ASN A 221 -5.67 5.74 -8.04
N PHE A 222 -6.60 6.68 -7.96
CA PHE A 222 -7.60 6.82 -6.89
C PHE A 222 -6.99 6.85 -5.48
N THR A 223 -5.81 7.46 -5.35
CA THR A 223 -5.11 7.64 -4.07
C THR A 223 -4.18 8.83 -4.14
N ASP A 224 -4.16 9.64 -3.09
CA ASP A 224 -3.15 10.67 -2.87
C ASP A 224 -1.81 10.06 -2.42
N SER A 225 -1.81 8.77 -2.05
CA SER A 225 -0.70 8.05 -1.42
C SER A 225 -0.26 8.67 -0.09
N ASP A 226 -1.07 9.52 0.49
CA ASP A 226 -0.81 10.16 1.78
C ASP A 226 -1.45 9.38 2.94
N PHE A 227 -1.28 9.88 4.15
CA PHE A 227 -1.63 9.15 5.37
C PHE A 227 -2.66 9.93 6.17
N HIS A 228 -3.79 9.27 6.46
CA HIS A 228 -4.92 9.88 7.14
C HIS A 228 -5.35 9.07 8.36
N ASN A 229 -5.71 9.78 9.44
CA ASN A 229 -6.44 9.20 10.57
C ASN A 229 -7.94 9.42 10.34
N ILE A 230 -8.62 8.35 9.97
CA ILE A 230 -10.07 8.37 9.67
C ILE A 230 -10.92 8.01 10.90
N GLY A 231 -10.37 8.12 12.10
CA GLY A 231 -11.10 7.85 13.35
C GLY A 231 -11.40 6.37 13.61
N LEU A 232 -10.56 5.46 13.10
CA LEU A 232 -10.75 4.02 13.36
C LEU A 232 -10.73 3.73 14.85
N LYS A 233 -11.77 3.05 15.33
CA LYS A 233 -11.82 2.54 16.70
C LYS A 233 -10.72 1.53 16.91
N ARG A 234 -10.38 1.28 18.18
CA ARG A 234 -9.49 0.20 18.55
C ARG A 234 -10.04 -1.14 18.05
N ASN A 235 -9.19 -1.92 17.42
CA ASN A 235 -9.58 -3.24 16.95
C ASN A 235 -9.51 -4.25 18.11
N PRO A 236 -10.65 -4.90 18.48
CA PRO A 236 -10.69 -5.83 19.60
C PRO A 236 -9.81 -7.08 19.38
N ASP A 237 -9.46 -7.44 18.15
CA ASP A 237 -8.53 -8.54 17.91
C ASP A 237 -7.16 -8.31 18.55
N PHE A 238 -6.76 -7.05 18.80
CA PHE A 238 -5.54 -6.75 19.56
C PHE A 238 -5.62 -7.09 21.06
N ASP A 239 -6.75 -7.61 21.57
CA ASP A 239 -6.81 -8.22 22.89
C ASP A 239 -6.28 -9.67 22.91
N LYS A 240 -6.14 -10.30 21.74
CA LYS A 240 -5.59 -11.64 21.61
C LYS A 240 -4.07 -11.64 21.67
N ASP A 241 -3.51 -12.60 22.37
CA ASP A 241 -2.06 -12.74 22.59
C ASP A 241 -1.24 -12.76 21.29
N GLU A 242 -1.73 -13.44 20.27
CA GLU A 242 -1.06 -13.55 18.97
C GLU A 242 -0.86 -12.18 18.30
N PHE A 243 -1.89 -11.31 18.31
CA PHE A 243 -1.80 -9.97 17.76
C PHE A 243 -0.93 -9.05 18.62
N GLN A 244 -0.98 -9.16 19.93
CA GLN A 244 -0.11 -8.44 20.86
C GLN A 244 1.36 -8.79 20.63
N LYS A 245 1.68 -10.08 20.47
CA LYS A 245 3.06 -10.53 20.21
C LYS A 245 3.61 -9.94 18.91
N ILE A 246 2.84 -10.01 17.82
CA ILE A 246 3.26 -9.46 16.52
C ILE A 246 3.38 -7.93 16.57
N LEU A 247 2.42 -7.25 17.20
CA LEU A 247 2.44 -5.80 17.35
C LEU A 247 3.70 -5.35 18.10
N LYS A 248 3.98 -5.95 19.26
CA LYS A 248 5.15 -5.64 20.09
C LYS A 248 6.46 -6.00 19.39
N PHE A 249 6.50 -7.14 18.71
CA PHE A 249 7.65 -7.53 17.89
C PHE A 249 7.94 -6.48 16.80
N ASP A 250 6.94 -6.05 16.03
CA ASP A 250 7.12 -5.03 15.01
C ASP A 250 7.53 -3.68 15.63
N ALA A 251 6.89 -3.27 16.73
CA ALA A 251 7.21 -2.03 17.42
C ALA A 251 8.68 -2.02 17.94
N LYS A 252 9.12 -3.10 18.56
CA LYS A 252 10.51 -3.26 19.01
C LYS A 252 11.49 -3.23 17.83
N ARG A 253 11.22 -3.99 16.78
CA ARG A 253 12.04 -4.06 15.57
C ARG A 253 12.15 -2.71 14.85
N MET A 254 11.10 -1.90 14.92
CA MET A 254 11.07 -0.55 14.36
C MET A 254 11.68 0.50 15.29
N GLY A 255 12.18 0.11 16.47
CA GLY A 255 12.88 0.99 17.40
C GLY A 255 11.96 1.87 18.25
N LEU A 256 10.69 1.50 18.40
CA LEU A 256 9.76 2.22 19.26
C LEU A 256 10.15 2.03 20.73
N LYS A 257 10.37 3.12 21.46
CA LYS A 257 10.82 3.04 22.86
C LYS A 257 9.76 2.41 23.77
N GLU A 258 8.50 2.76 23.55
CA GLU A 258 7.33 2.29 24.30
C GLU A 258 6.71 0.98 23.75
N TRP A 259 7.48 0.17 23.05
CA TRP A 259 7.00 -1.05 22.41
C TRP A 259 6.29 -2.04 23.36
N GLU A 260 6.64 -2.05 24.65
CA GLU A 260 6.03 -2.95 25.63
C GLU A 260 4.59 -2.58 25.98
N THR A 261 4.27 -1.30 25.94
CA THR A 261 2.97 -0.75 26.34
C THR A 261 2.01 -0.59 25.18
N ILE A 262 2.48 -0.75 23.92
CA ILE A 262 1.62 -0.60 22.77
C ILE A 262 0.58 -1.72 22.72
N ASN A 263 -0.70 -1.35 22.54
CA ASN A 263 -1.83 -2.26 22.63
C ASN A 263 -2.84 -2.13 21.47
N ASP A 264 -2.52 -1.29 20.48
CA ASP A 264 -3.33 -1.10 19.27
C ASP A 264 -2.41 -0.77 18.09
N ASP A 265 -2.93 -0.88 16.87
CA ASP A 265 -2.15 -0.57 15.67
C ASP A 265 -1.84 0.93 15.60
N PRO A 266 -0.57 1.34 15.71
CA PRO A 266 -0.19 2.75 15.73
C PRO A 266 -0.18 3.41 14.34
N GLY A 267 -0.45 2.65 13.28
CA GLY A 267 -0.39 3.16 11.91
C GLY A 267 1.01 3.66 11.54
N ARG A 268 1.08 4.83 10.91
CA ARG A 268 2.31 5.46 10.45
C ARG A 268 3.28 5.84 11.60
N TYR A 269 2.76 6.09 12.81
CA TYR A 269 3.58 6.34 13.99
C TYR A 269 4.68 5.28 14.17
N LEU A 270 4.40 4.03 13.84
CA LEU A 270 5.38 2.95 13.89
C LEU A 270 6.65 3.24 13.06
N LYS A 271 6.51 4.03 11.99
CA LYS A 271 7.62 4.41 11.10
C LYS A 271 8.27 5.73 11.49
N THR A 272 7.49 6.71 11.92
CA THR A 272 7.96 8.10 12.09
C THR A 272 8.29 8.46 13.53
N HIS A 273 7.73 7.73 14.49
CA HIS A 273 7.79 8.02 15.92
C HIS A 273 7.26 9.44 16.27
N ASN A 274 6.47 10.04 15.36
CA ASN A 274 5.80 11.31 15.56
C ASN A 274 4.33 11.06 15.95
N MET A 275 3.90 11.57 17.10
CA MET A 275 2.51 11.40 17.59
C MET A 275 1.44 11.96 16.64
N ASP A 276 1.79 12.95 15.82
CA ASP A 276 0.88 13.46 14.79
C ASP A 276 0.51 12.37 13.77
N ASP A 277 1.33 11.34 13.62
CA ASP A 277 1.10 10.20 12.73
C ASP A 277 0.40 9.01 13.41
N TRP A 278 -0.05 9.18 14.64
CA TRP A 278 -0.77 8.13 15.35
C TRP A 278 -2.05 7.73 14.62
N LYS A 279 -2.19 6.42 14.35
CA LYS A 279 -3.32 5.84 13.61
C LYS A 279 -3.58 6.42 12.21
N LYS A 280 -2.60 7.06 11.61
CA LYS A 280 -2.67 7.37 10.18
C LYS A 280 -2.29 6.16 9.35
N PHE A 281 -3.05 5.92 8.29
CA PHE A 281 -2.82 4.86 7.31
C PHE A 281 -2.83 5.46 5.91
N LYS A 282 -2.04 4.85 5.02
CA LYS A 282 -2.00 5.25 3.62
C LYS A 282 -3.37 5.05 2.96
N THR A 283 -3.82 6.03 2.20
CA THR A 283 -4.98 5.87 1.32
C THR A 283 -4.72 4.72 0.34
N PRO A 284 -5.51 3.64 0.35
CA PRO A 284 -5.37 2.56 -0.62
C PRO A 284 -5.82 3.01 -2.02
N THR A 285 -5.35 2.28 -3.02
CA THR A 285 -5.80 2.41 -4.42
C THR A 285 -7.24 1.96 -4.55
#